data_bfeeb9849ccd7f7458a434c02ef46fcf
#
_entry.id   bfeeb9849ccd7f7458a434c02ef46fcf
#
_cell.length_a   1.000
_cell.length_b   1.000
_cell.length_c   1.000
_cell.angle_alpha   90.00
_cell.angle_beta   90.00
_cell.angle_gamma   90.00
#
_symmetry.space_group_name_H-M   'P 1'
#
loop_
_entity.id
_entity.type
_entity.pdbx_description
1 polymer ?
#
loop_
_entity_poly.entity_id
_entity_poly.type
_entity_poly.pdbx_seq_one_letter_code
_entity_poly.pdbx_strand_id
1 'polypeptide(L)'
;MTERLALIVDDHPTNRLIASALLRKLGWQTHEADCGEAALALAASHAFRLVLLDISMPGLSGEATCASLRQRTSEGGMHIVAYTAHAFPEERERFLAAGFDDILVKPISRERVEALVADL
;
A
#
# COMPACT_ATOMS: atom_id res chain seq x y z
N MET A 1 15.72 -15.30 4.00
CA MET A 1 14.30 -15.56 3.69
C MET A 1 13.52 -14.25 3.78
N THR A 2 12.85 -13.86 2.70
CA THR A 2 12.08 -12.63 2.70
C THR A 2 10.73 -12.87 3.33
N GLU A 3 10.43 -12.16 4.38
CA GLU A 3 9.12 -12.24 5.01
C GLU A 3 8.07 -11.55 4.14
N ARG A 4 6.89 -12.14 4.09
CA ARG A 4 5.74 -11.54 3.42
C ARG A 4 5.09 -10.57 4.39
N LEU A 5 5.66 -9.38 4.49
CA LEU A 5 5.20 -8.34 5.40
C LEU A 5 4.56 -7.22 4.61
N ALA A 6 3.32 -6.90 4.92
CA ALA A 6 2.54 -5.87 4.24
C ALA A 6 2.12 -4.77 5.20
N LEU A 7 2.09 -3.55 4.68
CA LEU A 7 1.59 -2.38 5.40
C LEU A 7 0.33 -1.89 4.70
N ILE A 8 -0.73 -1.68 5.47
CA ILE A 8 -1.99 -1.17 4.97
C ILE A 8 -2.22 0.21 5.57
N VAL A 9 -2.29 1.22 4.70
CA VAL A 9 -2.44 2.61 5.11
C VAL A 9 -3.78 3.14 4.62
N ASP A 10 -4.70 3.39 5.55
CA ASP A 10 -6.04 3.87 5.24
C ASP A 10 -6.60 4.50 6.52
N ASP A 11 -7.27 5.62 6.40
CA ASP A 11 -7.87 6.30 7.55
C ASP A 11 -9.18 5.65 8.00
N HIS A 12 -9.72 4.71 7.24
CA HIS A 12 -10.95 3.99 7.58
C HIS A 12 -10.63 2.62 8.20
N PRO A 13 -10.99 2.38 9.48
CA PRO A 13 -10.68 1.11 10.14
C PRO A 13 -11.27 -0.12 9.42
N THR A 14 -12.46 0.02 8.86
CA THR A 14 -13.12 -1.08 8.15
C THR A 14 -12.32 -1.50 6.92
N ASN A 15 -11.81 -0.54 6.15
CA ASN A 15 -10.99 -0.84 4.97
C ASN A 15 -9.69 -1.53 5.36
N ARG A 16 -9.05 -1.07 6.45
CA ARG A 16 -7.84 -1.71 6.95
C ARG A 16 -8.12 -3.16 7.36
N LEU A 17 -9.23 -3.38 8.06
CA LEU A 17 -9.61 -4.71 8.51
C LEU A 17 -9.81 -5.68 7.34
N ILE A 18 -10.53 -5.24 6.30
CA ILE A 18 -10.80 -6.06 5.11
C ILE A 18 -9.51 -6.42 4.39
N ALA A 19 -8.66 -5.43 4.11
CA ALA A 19 -7.41 -5.65 3.41
C ALA A 19 -6.47 -6.56 4.21
N SER A 20 -6.38 -6.33 5.51
CA SER A 20 -5.55 -7.12 6.41
C SER A 20 -6.01 -8.59 6.43
N ALA A 21 -7.32 -8.81 6.55
CA ALA A 21 -7.87 -10.16 6.57
C ALA A 21 -7.59 -10.92 5.28
N LEU A 22 -7.75 -10.26 4.13
CA LEU A 22 -7.48 -10.88 2.83
C LEU A 22 -6.00 -11.27 2.69
N LEU A 23 -5.09 -10.38 3.07
CA LEU A 23 -3.66 -10.66 2.98
C LEU A 23 -3.22 -11.77 3.94
N ARG A 24 -3.78 -11.79 5.15
CA ARG A 24 -3.46 -12.85 6.12
C ARG A 24 -3.89 -14.21 5.61
N LYS A 25 -5.03 -14.29 4.93
CA LYS A 25 -5.48 -15.54 4.30
C LYS A 25 -4.53 -16.02 3.22
N LEU A 26 -3.78 -15.12 2.61
CA LEU A 26 -2.81 -15.43 1.58
C LEU A 26 -1.40 -15.66 2.14
N GLY A 27 -1.27 -15.72 3.45
CA GLY A 27 -0.01 -16.02 4.12
C GLY A 27 0.86 -14.81 4.45
N TRP A 28 0.30 -13.62 4.37
CA TRP A 28 1.03 -12.38 4.69
C TRP A 28 0.86 -11.99 6.15
N GLN A 29 1.90 -11.39 6.72
CA GLN A 29 1.82 -10.68 7.98
C GLN A 29 1.47 -9.22 7.67
N THR A 30 0.61 -8.60 8.46
CA THR A 30 0.13 -7.26 8.18
C THR A 30 0.32 -6.31 9.35
N HIS A 31 0.66 -5.07 9.02
CA HIS A 31 0.62 -3.94 9.94
C HIS A 31 -0.33 -2.90 9.35
N GLU A 32 -0.91 -2.07 10.19
CA GLU A 32 -1.88 -1.06 9.77
C GLU A 32 -1.44 0.32 10.25
N ALA A 33 -1.67 1.33 9.41
CA ALA A 33 -1.45 2.73 9.75
C ALA A 33 -2.68 3.53 9.31
N ASP A 34 -3.05 4.53 10.08
CA ASP A 34 -4.23 5.36 9.80
C ASP A 34 -3.88 6.67 9.07
N CYS A 35 -2.60 6.92 8.84
CA CYS A 35 -2.12 8.12 8.15
C CYS A 35 -0.72 7.89 7.59
N GLY A 36 -0.28 8.84 6.75
CA GLY A 36 1.05 8.76 6.13
C GLY A 36 2.18 8.82 7.13
N GLU A 37 2.07 9.66 8.14
CA GLU A 37 3.10 9.80 9.17
C GLU A 37 3.30 8.50 9.95
N ALA A 38 2.20 7.84 10.31
CA ALA A 38 2.25 6.56 11.00
C ALA A 38 2.87 5.47 10.11
N ALA A 39 2.54 5.51 8.81
CA ALA A 39 3.13 4.59 7.84
C ALA A 39 4.64 4.74 7.75
N LEU A 40 5.13 5.97 7.72
CA LEU A 40 6.57 6.24 7.66
C LEU A 40 7.28 5.78 8.93
N ALA A 41 6.63 5.95 10.08
CA ALA A 41 7.19 5.49 11.36
C ALA A 41 7.34 3.96 11.38
N LEU A 42 6.33 3.24 10.89
CA LEU A 42 6.38 1.78 10.83
C LEU A 42 7.43 1.32 9.80
N ALA A 43 7.54 2.00 8.67
CA ALA A 43 8.53 1.64 7.65
C ALA A 43 9.96 1.85 8.13
N ALA A 44 10.19 2.73 9.09
CA ALA A 44 11.50 2.96 9.66
C ALA A 44 12.01 1.76 10.47
N SER A 45 11.10 0.93 10.99
CA SER A 45 11.46 -0.20 11.85
C SER A 45 11.10 -1.57 11.27
N HIS A 46 10.46 -1.63 10.10
CA HIS A 46 10.05 -2.87 9.45
C HIS A 46 10.38 -2.84 7.97
N ALA A 47 10.81 -3.97 7.42
CA ALA A 47 11.07 -4.11 5.99
C ALA A 47 9.83 -4.62 5.27
N PHE A 48 8.94 -3.72 4.89
CA PHE A 48 7.72 -4.09 4.18
C PHE A 48 8.02 -4.46 2.74
N ARG A 49 7.40 -5.54 2.29
CA ARG A 49 7.49 -5.98 0.90
C ARG A 49 6.35 -5.42 0.07
N LEU A 50 5.21 -5.18 0.69
CA LEU A 50 4.01 -4.64 0.05
C LEU A 50 3.44 -3.51 0.89
N VAL A 51 3.05 -2.41 0.24
CA VAL A 51 2.34 -1.31 0.90
C VAL A 51 1.08 -1.01 0.10
N LEU A 52 -0.09 -1.12 0.74
CA LEU A 52 -1.35 -0.64 0.19
C LEU A 52 -1.58 0.74 0.77
N LEU A 53 -1.56 1.76 -0.07
CA LEU A 53 -1.54 3.14 0.36
C LEU A 53 -2.75 3.89 -0.18
N ASP A 54 -3.66 4.27 0.70
CA ASP A 54 -4.84 5.06 0.34
C ASP A 54 -4.40 6.44 -0.16
N ILE A 55 -4.98 6.86 -1.27
CA ILE A 55 -4.66 8.14 -1.89
C ILE A 55 -5.36 9.29 -1.16
N SER A 56 -6.57 9.04 -0.66
CA SER A 56 -7.44 10.08 -0.10
C SER A 56 -7.39 10.11 1.42
N MET A 57 -6.24 10.46 1.99
CA MET A 57 -6.10 10.58 3.44
C MET A 57 -5.90 12.03 3.85
N PRO A 58 -6.40 12.44 5.03
CA PRO A 58 -6.08 13.75 5.57
C PRO A 58 -4.62 13.83 5.99
N GLY A 59 -4.08 15.04 6.01
CA GLY A 59 -2.68 15.27 6.37
C GLY A 59 -1.75 14.97 5.21
N LEU A 60 -0.72 14.15 5.45
CA LEU A 60 0.23 13.79 4.41
C LEU A 60 -0.45 12.95 3.34
N SER A 61 -0.43 13.42 2.10
CA SER A 61 -1.12 12.73 0.99
C SER A 61 -0.48 11.37 0.69
N GLY A 62 -1.26 10.52 0.00
CA GLY A 62 -0.75 9.23 -0.45
C GLY A 62 0.46 9.37 -1.35
N GLU A 63 0.43 10.35 -2.26
CA GLU A 63 1.56 10.61 -3.17
C GLU A 63 2.81 11.05 -2.43
N ALA A 64 2.67 11.96 -1.46
CA ALA A 64 3.80 12.42 -0.64
C ALA A 64 4.35 11.28 0.22
N THR A 65 3.47 10.45 0.78
CA THR A 65 3.87 9.28 1.56
C THR A 65 4.66 8.30 0.69
N CYS A 66 4.19 8.04 -0.53
CA CYS A 66 4.88 7.18 -1.48
C CYS A 66 6.28 7.70 -1.78
N ALA A 67 6.42 8.99 -2.08
CA ALA A 67 7.71 9.61 -2.36
C ALA A 67 8.67 9.44 -1.18
N SER A 68 8.19 9.64 0.05
CA SER A 68 9.02 9.48 1.25
C SER A 68 9.44 8.03 1.46
N LEU A 69 8.54 7.08 1.21
CA LEU A 69 8.86 5.65 1.30
C LEU A 69 9.94 5.26 0.29
N ARG A 70 9.85 5.78 -0.93
CA ARG A 70 10.85 5.51 -1.99
C ARG A 70 12.22 6.04 -1.63
N GLN A 71 12.30 7.20 -0.98
CA GLN A 71 13.57 7.76 -0.53
C GLN A 71 14.25 6.88 0.51
N ARG A 72 13.47 6.18 1.31
CA ARG A 72 14.00 5.31 2.37
C ARG A 72 14.41 3.94 1.89
N THR A 73 13.87 3.49 0.75
CA THR A 73 14.17 2.18 0.17
C THR A 73 14.92 2.38 -1.14
N SER A 74 16.23 2.57 -1.04
CA SER A 74 17.07 2.89 -2.20
C SER A 74 17.18 1.75 -3.21
N GLU A 75 16.84 0.53 -2.85
CA GLU A 75 17.00 -0.63 -3.71
C GLU A 75 15.69 -1.26 -4.22
N GLY A 76 14.59 -0.57 -4.09
CA GLY A 76 13.33 -0.98 -4.69
C GLY A 76 12.74 -2.30 -4.22
N GLY A 77 13.02 -2.71 -3.00
CA GLY A 77 12.45 -3.94 -2.45
C GLY A 77 11.00 -3.84 -2.03
N MET A 78 10.41 -2.66 -2.10
CA MET A 78 9.05 -2.40 -1.64
C MET A 78 8.11 -2.17 -2.83
N HIS A 79 7.04 -2.97 -2.90
CA HIS A 79 6.01 -2.81 -3.91
C HIS A 79 4.90 -1.93 -3.32
N ILE A 80 4.76 -0.71 -3.84
CA ILE A 80 3.79 0.27 -3.32
C ILE A 80 2.60 0.38 -4.26
N VAL A 81 1.41 0.13 -3.74
CA VAL A 81 0.16 0.08 -4.50
C VAL A 81 -0.73 1.26 -4.09
N ALA A 82 -1.16 2.03 -5.07
CA ALA A 82 -2.15 3.08 -4.85
C ALA A 82 -3.51 2.43 -4.63
N TYR A 83 -4.12 2.69 -3.48
CA TYR A 83 -5.40 2.12 -3.09
C TYR A 83 -6.44 3.24 -3.15
N THR A 84 -7.36 3.17 -4.11
CA THR A 84 -8.23 4.30 -4.44
C THR A 84 -9.65 3.85 -4.80
N ALA A 85 -10.61 4.75 -4.60
CA ALA A 85 -12.01 4.49 -4.95
C ALA A 85 -12.23 4.42 -6.46
N HIS A 86 -11.38 5.09 -7.24
CA HIS A 86 -11.45 5.07 -8.70
C HIS A 86 -10.08 5.43 -9.28
N ALA A 87 -9.84 4.98 -10.51
CA ALA A 87 -8.57 5.22 -11.19
C ALA A 87 -8.84 5.51 -12.66
N PHE A 88 -9.12 6.77 -12.98
CA PHE A 88 -9.26 7.21 -14.36
C PHE A 88 -7.89 7.21 -15.05
N PRO A 89 -7.82 7.14 -16.39
CA PRO A 89 -6.53 7.05 -17.09
C PRO A 89 -5.52 8.12 -16.70
N GLU A 90 -5.94 9.38 -16.56
CA GLU A 90 -5.06 10.48 -16.16
C GLU A 90 -4.52 10.27 -14.74
N GLU A 91 -5.35 9.73 -13.85
CA GLU A 91 -4.95 9.45 -12.48
C GLU A 91 -3.94 8.31 -12.42
N ARG A 92 -4.14 7.27 -13.24
CA ARG A 92 -3.21 6.14 -13.31
C ARG A 92 -1.82 6.61 -13.72
N GLU A 93 -1.73 7.45 -14.73
CA GLU A 93 -0.45 8.02 -15.16
C GLU A 93 0.20 8.82 -14.05
N ARG A 94 -0.58 9.64 -13.34
CA ARG A 94 -0.08 10.47 -12.23
C ARG A 94 0.46 9.59 -11.10
N PHE A 95 -0.25 8.53 -10.74
CA PHE A 95 0.18 7.64 -9.66
C PHE A 95 1.45 6.91 -10.03
N LEU A 96 1.55 6.38 -11.22
CA LEU A 96 2.76 5.69 -11.67
C LEU A 96 3.94 6.65 -11.71
N ALA A 97 3.73 7.88 -12.18
CA ALA A 97 4.76 8.91 -12.18
C ALA A 97 5.20 9.32 -10.76
N ALA A 98 4.30 9.21 -9.78
CA ALA A 98 4.61 9.53 -8.39
C ALA A 98 5.42 8.43 -7.68
N GLY A 99 5.58 7.28 -8.30
CA GLY A 99 6.39 6.19 -7.74
C GLY A 99 5.61 4.95 -7.31
N PHE A 100 4.30 4.92 -7.54
CA PHE A 100 3.52 3.71 -7.27
C PHE A 100 3.81 2.64 -8.31
N ASP A 101 3.86 1.40 -7.87
CA ASP A 101 4.11 0.26 -8.77
C ASP A 101 2.82 -0.26 -9.39
N ASP A 102 1.70 -0.09 -8.71
CA ASP A 102 0.42 -0.63 -9.16
C ASP A 102 -0.73 0.16 -8.55
N ILE A 103 -1.93 -0.14 -9.00
CA ILE A 103 -3.16 0.54 -8.56
C ILE A 103 -4.22 -0.51 -8.26
N LEU A 104 -4.84 -0.38 -7.09
CA LEU A 104 -5.92 -1.26 -6.65
C LEU A 104 -7.16 -0.43 -6.38
N VAL A 105 -8.25 -0.69 -7.10
CA VAL A 105 -9.49 0.08 -7.00
C VAL A 105 -10.42 -0.54 -5.97
N LYS A 106 -10.95 0.30 -5.08
CA LYS A 106 -11.94 -0.12 -4.08
C LYS A 106 -13.29 -0.38 -4.74
N PRO A 107 -14.10 -1.28 -4.23
CA PRO A 107 -13.81 -2.20 -3.12
C PRO A 107 -12.88 -3.33 -3.58
N ILE A 108 -11.98 -3.74 -2.71
CA ILE A 108 -11.05 -4.81 -3.05
C ILE A 108 -11.74 -6.16 -2.93
N SER A 109 -11.30 -7.09 -3.77
CA SER A 109 -11.76 -8.47 -3.75
C SER A 109 -10.57 -9.39 -3.51
N ARG A 110 -10.86 -10.59 -3.04
CA ARG A 110 -9.84 -11.62 -2.85
C ARG A 110 -9.08 -11.89 -4.13
N GLU A 111 -9.80 -11.98 -5.26
CA GLU A 111 -9.21 -12.27 -6.56
C GLU A 111 -8.20 -11.22 -6.99
N ARG A 112 -8.53 -9.95 -6.78
CA ARG A 112 -7.63 -8.84 -7.14
C ARG A 112 -6.40 -8.81 -6.24
N VAL A 113 -6.58 -9.08 -4.96
CA VAL A 113 -5.45 -9.12 -4.02
C VAL A 113 -4.55 -10.32 -4.33
N GLU A 114 -5.12 -11.47 -4.65
CA GLU A 114 -4.35 -12.65 -5.06
C GLU A 114 -3.51 -12.36 -6.30
N ALA A 115 -4.11 -11.72 -7.30
CA ALA A 115 -3.40 -11.35 -8.52
C ALA A 115 -2.26 -10.37 -8.24
N LEU A 116 -2.52 -9.41 -7.36
CA LEU A 116 -1.53 -8.40 -6.98
C LEU A 116 -0.29 -9.00 -6.34
N VAL A 117 -0.48 -9.99 -5.46
CA VAL A 117 0.63 -10.56 -4.68
C VAL A 117 1.22 -11.82 -5.31
N ALA A 118 0.69 -12.28 -6.44
CA ALA A 118 1.11 -13.53 -7.06
C ALA A 118 2.61 -13.55 -7.38
N ASP A 119 3.18 -12.40 -7.73
CA ASP A 119 4.60 -12.27 -8.09
C ASP A 119 5.48 -11.78 -6.94
N LEU A 120 4.94 -11.63 -5.75
CA LEU A 120 5.68 -11.08 -4.61
C LEU A 120 6.22 -12.13 -3.65
#